data_a9008238faf71a19cad6f365e2afb804
#
_entry.id   a9008238faf71a19cad6f365e2afb804
#
_cell.length_a   1.000
_cell.length_b   1.000
_cell.length_c   1.000
_cell.angle_alpha   90.00
_cell.angle_beta   90.00
_cell.angle_gamma   90.00
#
_symmetry.space_group_name_H-M   'P 1'
#
loop_
_entity.id
_entity.type
_entity.pdbx_description
1 polymer ?
#
loop_
_entity_poly.entity_id
_entity_poly.type
_entity_poly.pdbx_seq_one_letter_code
_entity_poly.pdbx_strand_id
1 'polypeptide(L)'
;MIHKNKLEEWGFLHTHTFALDDITSIPVCAEHAETRAVNSVYLWLSQLSSDEFEVMYVGKAGKGIKKRLKQHQNGFKRSPTGMKSANLIRQLLAQKKTLSIYTRECAEIQLFDFTINAYSAEEDALIQGLNPKWNGRK
;
A
#
# COMPACT_ATOMS: atom_id res chain seq x y z
N MET A 1 11.57 -8.88 -2.77
CA MET A 1 11.71 -7.85 -3.82
C MET A 1 10.76 -8.17 -4.97
N ILE A 2 10.27 -7.15 -5.65
CA ILE A 2 9.38 -7.34 -6.79
C ILE A 2 9.85 -6.47 -7.95
N HIS A 3 9.77 -7.03 -9.17
CA HIS A 3 10.17 -6.33 -10.39
C HIS A 3 8.99 -5.51 -10.94
N LYS A 4 9.30 -4.36 -11.53
CA LYS A 4 8.31 -3.46 -12.11
C LYS A 4 7.40 -4.16 -13.13
N ASN A 5 7.97 -5.04 -13.95
CA ASN A 5 7.19 -5.80 -14.94
C ASN A 5 6.13 -6.68 -14.28
N LYS A 6 6.44 -7.25 -13.12
CA LYS A 6 5.50 -8.08 -12.38
C LYS A 6 4.34 -7.25 -11.85
N LEU A 7 4.61 -6.04 -11.38
CA LEU A 7 3.55 -5.12 -10.94
C LEU A 7 2.60 -4.80 -12.08
N GLU A 8 3.15 -4.52 -13.26
CA GLU A 8 2.34 -4.24 -14.45
C GLU A 8 1.53 -5.47 -14.86
N GLU A 9 2.15 -6.65 -14.87
CA GLU A 9 1.48 -7.91 -15.19
C GLU A 9 0.30 -8.16 -14.25
N TRP A 10 0.45 -7.84 -12.97
CA TRP A 10 -0.61 -8.02 -11.97
C TRP A 10 -1.62 -6.88 -11.94
N GLY A 11 -1.47 -5.87 -12.81
CA GLY A 11 -2.43 -4.78 -12.92
C GLY A 11 -2.33 -3.73 -11.84
N PHE A 12 -1.18 -3.62 -11.17
CA PHE A 12 -0.95 -2.55 -10.20
C PHE A 12 -0.63 -1.25 -10.91
N LEU A 13 -1.21 -0.15 -10.41
CA LEU A 13 -0.99 1.20 -10.90
C LEU A 13 -0.33 2.02 -9.79
N HIS A 14 0.70 2.79 -10.15
CA HIS A 14 1.31 3.74 -9.21
C HIS A 14 0.32 4.87 -8.94
N THR A 15 -0.23 4.91 -7.73
CA THR A 15 -1.28 5.89 -7.40
C THR A 15 -0.81 7.02 -6.51
N HIS A 16 0.12 6.76 -5.60
CA HIS A 16 0.55 7.76 -4.62
C HIS A 16 2.02 7.60 -4.27
N THR A 17 2.61 8.66 -3.74
CA THR A 17 3.95 8.63 -3.15
C THR A 17 3.88 9.30 -1.78
N PHE A 18 4.56 8.71 -0.80
CA PHE A 18 4.66 9.31 0.53
C PHE A 18 5.69 10.43 0.55
N ALA A 19 5.39 11.46 1.32
CA ALA A 19 6.31 12.53 1.67
C ALA A 19 6.05 12.91 3.13
N LEU A 20 6.90 13.74 3.71
CA LEU A 20 6.66 14.26 5.05
C LEU A 20 6.13 15.68 4.96
N ASP A 21 5.13 15.99 5.78
CA ASP A 21 4.67 17.37 5.91
C ASP A 21 5.81 18.24 6.43
N ASP A 22 6.01 19.40 5.82
CA ASP A 22 7.15 20.28 6.11
C ASP A 22 7.15 20.80 7.55
N ILE A 23 5.96 20.95 8.13
CA ILE A 23 5.81 21.54 9.47
C ILE A 23 5.77 20.44 10.54
N THR A 24 4.93 19.42 10.34
CA THR A 24 4.66 18.41 11.38
C THR A 24 5.53 17.17 11.26
N SER A 25 6.19 16.96 10.11
CA SER A 25 6.91 15.73 9.76
C SER A 25 6.03 14.48 9.78
N ILE A 26 4.72 14.65 9.67
CA ILE A 26 3.79 13.53 9.58
C ILE A 26 3.72 13.07 8.12
N PRO A 27 3.72 11.75 7.85
CA PRO A 27 3.62 11.27 6.48
C PRO A 27 2.32 11.70 5.81
N VAL A 28 2.44 12.17 4.57
CA VAL A 28 1.32 12.52 3.71
C VAL A 28 1.51 11.87 2.35
N CYS A 29 0.44 11.72 1.59
CA CYS A 29 0.48 11.05 0.29
C CYS A 29 0.15 12.03 -0.82
N ALA A 30 1.04 12.12 -1.81
CA ALA A 30 0.79 12.87 -3.03
C ALA A 30 0.21 11.93 -4.09
N GLU A 31 -0.89 12.33 -4.71
CA GLU A 31 -1.55 11.53 -5.73
C GLU A 31 -0.86 11.67 -7.08
N HIS A 32 -0.62 10.55 -7.77
CA HIS A 32 -0.06 10.50 -9.12
C HIS A 32 -1.11 10.08 -10.16
N ALA A 33 -1.99 9.17 -9.79
CA ALA A 33 -3.02 8.69 -10.68
C ALA A 33 -4.29 8.46 -9.87
N GLU A 34 -5.41 8.91 -10.42
CA GLU A 34 -6.70 8.72 -9.78
C GLU A 34 -7.20 7.30 -10.07
N THR A 35 -7.75 6.67 -9.05
CA THR A 35 -8.49 5.43 -9.21
C THR A 35 -9.78 5.54 -8.41
N ARG A 36 -10.88 5.10 -9.03
CA ARG A 36 -12.20 5.09 -8.39
C ARG A 36 -12.59 3.71 -7.92
N ALA A 37 -11.68 2.75 -8.08
CA ALA A 37 -11.96 1.38 -7.66
C ALA A 37 -12.21 1.35 -6.15
N VAL A 38 -13.32 0.75 -5.76
CA VAL A 38 -13.52 0.29 -4.39
C VAL A 38 -12.93 -1.11 -4.32
N ASN A 39 -12.92 -1.80 -3.24
CA ASN A 39 -12.41 -3.18 -3.16
C ASN A 39 -11.04 -3.35 -3.83
N SER A 40 -10.05 -2.69 -3.29
CA SER A 40 -8.68 -2.70 -3.83
C SER A 40 -7.71 -3.34 -2.85
N VAL A 41 -6.57 -3.79 -3.37
CA VAL A 41 -5.38 -4.08 -2.57
C VAL A 41 -4.29 -3.11 -2.98
N TYR A 42 -3.37 -2.82 -2.08
CA TYR A 42 -2.29 -1.89 -2.34
C TYR A 42 -0.99 -2.34 -1.70
N LEU A 43 0.10 -1.88 -2.29
CA LEU A 43 1.46 -2.15 -1.83
C LEU A 43 2.16 -0.82 -1.53
N TRP A 44 2.90 -0.78 -0.42
CA TRP A 44 3.87 0.28 -0.19
C TRP A 44 5.23 -0.26 -0.61
N LEU A 45 5.85 0.40 -1.57
CA LEU A 45 7.07 -0.07 -2.23
C LEU A 45 8.19 0.94 -2.09
N SER A 46 9.36 0.47 -1.67
CA SER A 46 10.59 1.27 -1.65
C SER A 46 11.43 0.90 -2.86
N GLN A 47 11.83 1.88 -3.65
CA GLN A 47 12.58 1.64 -4.87
C GLN A 47 14.02 1.22 -4.55
N LEU A 48 14.46 0.12 -5.12
CA LEU A 48 15.84 -0.39 -4.98
C LEU A 48 16.69 0.00 -6.19
N SER A 49 16.07 -0.01 -7.37
CA SER A 49 16.71 0.36 -8.63
C SER A 49 15.63 0.88 -9.56
N SER A 50 15.98 1.16 -10.81
CA SER A 50 14.98 1.65 -11.79
C SER A 50 13.81 0.69 -11.98
N ASP A 51 14.04 -0.63 -11.80
CA ASP A 51 13.05 -1.66 -12.13
C ASP A 51 12.68 -2.56 -10.95
N GLU A 52 13.26 -2.33 -9.78
CA GLU A 52 13.07 -3.25 -8.65
C GLU A 52 12.65 -2.49 -7.39
N PHE A 53 11.77 -3.13 -6.62
CA PHE A 53 11.22 -2.56 -5.39
C PHE A 53 11.30 -3.57 -4.25
N GLU A 54 11.48 -3.04 -3.06
CA GLU A 54 11.27 -3.80 -1.83
C GLU A 54 9.84 -3.58 -1.37
N VAL A 55 9.14 -4.66 -1.01
CA VAL A 55 7.75 -4.58 -0.54
C VAL A 55 7.76 -4.32 0.95
N MET A 56 7.30 -3.14 1.33
CA MET A 56 7.29 -2.72 2.73
C MET A 56 5.98 -3.08 3.42
N TYR A 57 4.86 -2.92 2.75
CA TYR A 57 3.55 -3.14 3.36
C TYR A 57 2.54 -3.54 2.30
N VAL A 58 1.61 -4.43 2.68
CA VAL A 58 0.46 -4.84 1.88
C VAL A 58 -0.80 -4.57 2.68
N GLY A 59 -1.80 -3.96 2.04
CA GLY A 59 -3.06 -3.69 2.69
C GLY A 59 -4.23 -3.86 1.74
N LYS A 60 -5.43 -3.77 2.30
CA LYS A 60 -6.65 -3.81 1.53
C LYS A 60 -7.49 -2.57 1.78
N ALA A 61 -8.26 -2.16 0.78
CA ALA A 61 -9.07 -0.96 0.82
C ALA A 61 -10.45 -1.29 0.25
N GLY A 62 -11.34 -1.78 1.12
CA GLY A 62 -12.70 -2.16 0.71
C GLY A 62 -13.56 -1.00 0.24
N LYS A 63 -13.22 0.22 0.64
CA LYS A 63 -13.93 1.45 0.25
C LYS A 63 -13.09 2.37 -0.62
N GLY A 64 -12.00 1.84 -1.19
CA GLY A 64 -11.12 2.59 -2.06
C GLY A 64 -9.87 3.09 -1.39
N ILE A 65 -8.84 3.32 -2.19
CA ILE A 65 -7.50 3.69 -1.69
C ILE A 65 -7.51 5.09 -1.05
N LYS A 66 -8.22 6.06 -1.60
CA LYS A 66 -8.25 7.41 -1.04
C LYS A 66 -8.75 7.42 0.39
N LYS A 67 -9.83 6.70 0.64
CA LYS A 67 -10.42 6.62 1.98
C LYS A 67 -9.48 5.88 2.94
N ARG A 68 -8.85 4.81 2.47
CA ARG A 68 -7.93 4.03 3.28
C ARG A 68 -6.69 4.85 3.66
N LEU A 69 -6.14 5.64 2.73
CA LEU A 69 -5.00 6.50 3.00
C LEU A 69 -5.34 7.59 4.02
N LYS A 70 -6.56 8.12 3.96
CA LYS A 70 -7.03 9.08 4.96
C LYS A 70 -7.06 8.44 6.35
N GLN A 71 -7.52 7.20 6.45
CA GLN A 71 -7.50 6.45 7.72
C GLN A 71 -6.07 6.24 8.22
N HIS A 72 -5.13 5.88 7.33
CA HIS A 72 -3.73 5.74 7.69
C HIS A 72 -3.17 7.07 8.21
N GLN A 73 -3.41 8.17 7.52
CA GLN A 73 -2.91 9.47 7.92
C GLN A 73 -3.45 9.89 9.29
N ASN A 74 -4.71 9.63 9.55
CA ASN A 74 -5.30 9.89 10.87
C ASN A 74 -4.65 9.02 11.94
N GLY A 75 -4.39 7.75 11.63
CA GLY A 75 -3.75 6.83 12.55
C GLY A 75 -2.31 7.21 12.88
N PHE A 76 -1.59 7.83 11.94
CA PHE A 76 -0.21 8.28 12.17
C PHE A 76 -0.09 9.25 13.34
N LYS A 77 -1.16 9.96 13.65
CA LYS A 77 -1.19 10.95 14.72
C LYS A 77 -1.76 10.40 16.04
N ARG A 78 -2.54 9.33 16.00
CA ARG A 78 -3.42 8.99 17.10
C ARG A 78 -3.27 7.59 17.67
N SER A 79 -2.99 6.60 16.83
CA SER A 79 -2.93 5.22 17.32
C SER A 79 -1.48 4.78 17.53
N PRO A 80 -1.21 3.91 18.52
CA PRO A 80 0.14 3.37 18.71
C PRO A 80 0.67 2.67 17.46
N THR A 81 -0.16 1.87 16.78
CA THR A 81 0.22 1.19 15.54
C THR A 81 0.50 2.20 14.44
N GLY A 82 -0.35 3.21 14.29
CA GLY A 82 -0.17 4.25 13.29
C GLY A 82 1.08 5.08 13.54
N MET A 83 1.37 5.43 14.80
CA MET A 83 2.58 6.17 15.14
C MET A 83 3.84 5.36 14.85
N LYS A 84 3.81 4.05 15.08
CA LYS A 84 4.90 3.15 14.73
C LYS A 84 5.12 3.15 13.21
N SER A 85 4.06 3.06 12.44
CA SER A 85 4.14 3.12 10.97
C SER A 85 4.71 4.45 10.50
N ALA A 86 4.27 5.57 11.10
CA ALA A 86 4.79 6.89 10.77
C ALA A 86 6.29 6.99 11.03
N ASN A 87 6.77 6.40 12.14
CA ASN A 87 8.20 6.38 12.43
C ASN A 87 9.00 5.58 11.40
N LEU A 88 8.46 4.44 10.97
CA LEU A 88 9.11 3.62 9.93
C LEU A 88 9.19 4.39 8.61
N ILE A 89 8.13 5.09 8.23
CA ILE A 89 8.11 5.91 7.02
C ILE A 89 9.15 7.02 7.12
N ARG A 90 9.18 7.74 8.25
CA ARG A 90 10.16 8.81 8.46
C ARG A 90 11.60 8.31 8.35
N GLN A 91 11.89 7.16 8.95
CA GLN A 91 13.22 6.57 8.89
C GLN A 91 13.61 6.22 7.46
N LEU A 92 12.68 5.65 6.70
CA LEU A 92 12.93 5.29 5.30
C LEU A 92 13.23 6.53 4.45
N LEU A 93 12.40 7.56 4.57
CA LEU A 93 12.55 8.79 3.80
C LEU A 93 13.81 9.55 4.22
N ALA A 94 14.21 9.47 5.49
CA ALA A 94 15.45 10.09 5.96
C ALA A 94 16.70 9.44 5.33
N GLN A 95 16.60 8.20 4.90
CA GLN A 95 17.68 7.51 4.18
C GLN A 95 17.69 7.86 2.69
N LYS A 96 16.91 8.85 2.28
CA LYS A 96 16.76 9.28 0.89
C LYS A 96 16.19 8.19 -0.02
N LYS A 97 15.45 7.26 0.57
CA LYS A 97 14.69 6.25 -0.16
C LYS A 97 13.29 6.79 -0.44
N THR A 98 12.64 6.21 -1.44
CA THR A 98 11.27 6.58 -1.79
C THR A 98 10.30 5.55 -1.25
N LEU A 99 9.05 5.95 -1.03
CA LEU A 99 7.99 5.04 -0.67
C LEU A 99 6.77 5.36 -1.53
N SER A 100 6.45 4.45 -2.42
CA SER A 100 5.36 4.62 -3.39
C SER A 100 4.23 3.66 -3.08
N ILE A 101 3.02 4.03 -3.47
CA ILE A 101 1.84 3.19 -3.30
C ILE A 101 1.36 2.75 -4.67
N TYR A 102 1.26 1.43 -4.84
CA TYR A 102 0.71 0.83 -6.04
C TYR A 102 -0.59 0.13 -5.66
N THR A 103 -1.62 0.33 -6.46
CA THR A 103 -2.98 -0.12 -6.16
C THR A 103 -3.55 -0.89 -7.33
N ARG A 104 -4.31 -1.96 -7.02
CA ARG A 104 -5.07 -2.66 -8.06
C ARG A 104 -6.48 -2.91 -7.58
N GLU A 105 -7.42 -2.87 -8.51
CA GLU A 105 -8.79 -3.29 -8.25
C GLU A 105 -8.83 -4.82 -8.17
N CYS A 106 -9.52 -5.35 -7.15
CA CYS A 106 -9.58 -6.77 -6.93
C CYS A 106 -10.65 -7.45 -7.77
N ALA A 107 -10.42 -8.74 -8.06
CA ALA A 107 -11.35 -9.54 -8.84
C ALA A 107 -12.63 -9.81 -8.06
N GLU A 108 -13.72 -10.02 -8.79
CA GLU A 108 -14.94 -10.58 -8.25
C GLU A 108 -14.95 -12.09 -8.52
N ILE A 109 -15.40 -12.86 -7.56
CA ILE A 109 -15.48 -14.31 -7.71
C ILE A 109 -16.87 -14.79 -7.33
N GLN A 110 -17.28 -15.91 -7.94
CA GLN A 110 -18.54 -16.54 -7.66
C GLN A 110 -18.32 -17.70 -6.69
N LEU A 111 -19.00 -17.65 -5.54
CA LEU A 111 -19.03 -18.76 -4.59
C LEU A 111 -20.47 -19.13 -4.33
N PHE A 112 -20.80 -20.37 -4.60
CA PHE A 112 -22.18 -20.84 -4.60
C PHE A 112 -22.98 -20.01 -5.62
N ASP A 113 -24.00 -19.31 -5.20
CA ASP A 113 -24.78 -18.41 -6.07
C ASP A 113 -24.49 -16.93 -5.79
N PHE A 114 -23.42 -16.65 -5.04
CA PHE A 114 -23.12 -15.29 -4.60
C PHE A 114 -21.87 -14.76 -5.28
N THR A 115 -21.90 -13.47 -5.61
CA THR A 115 -20.73 -12.74 -6.07
C THR A 115 -20.05 -12.10 -4.87
N ILE A 116 -18.76 -12.38 -4.67
CA ILE A 116 -17.98 -11.73 -3.62
C ILE A 116 -16.74 -11.08 -4.22
N ASN A 117 -16.23 -10.08 -3.54
CA ASN A 117 -14.98 -9.46 -3.95
C ASN A 117 -13.81 -10.16 -3.26
N ALA A 118 -12.74 -10.40 -4.00
CA ALA A 118 -11.61 -11.20 -3.55
C ALA A 118 -10.55 -10.41 -2.78
N TYR A 119 -10.81 -9.17 -2.36
CA TYR A 119 -9.77 -8.31 -1.81
C TYR A 119 -9.07 -8.90 -0.57
N SER A 120 -9.80 -9.59 0.29
CA SER A 120 -9.18 -10.26 1.44
C SER A 120 -8.29 -11.43 1.03
N ALA A 121 -8.73 -12.22 0.05
CA ALA A 121 -7.93 -13.33 -0.48
C ALA A 121 -6.70 -12.83 -1.22
N GLU A 122 -6.83 -11.75 -1.96
CA GLU A 122 -5.69 -11.15 -2.66
C GLU A 122 -4.68 -10.57 -1.68
N GLU A 123 -5.14 -9.89 -0.62
CA GLU A 123 -4.25 -9.40 0.42
C GLU A 123 -3.47 -10.55 1.07
N ASP A 124 -4.16 -11.61 1.46
CA ASP A 124 -3.51 -12.78 2.07
C ASP A 124 -2.47 -13.39 1.15
N ALA A 125 -2.79 -13.56 -0.13
CA ALA A 125 -1.87 -14.12 -1.10
C ALA A 125 -0.61 -13.25 -1.24
N LEU A 126 -0.79 -11.94 -1.30
CA LEU A 126 0.32 -11.00 -1.41
C LEU A 126 1.20 -11.01 -0.16
N ILE A 127 0.58 -11.03 1.03
CA ILE A 127 1.34 -11.07 2.28
C ILE A 127 2.16 -12.35 2.36
N GLN A 128 1.57 -13.50 2.05
CA GLN A 128 2.26 -14.77 2.10
C GLN A 128 3.34 -14.89 1.02
N GLY A 129 3.05 -14.43 -0.18
CA GLY A 129 3.96 -14.56 -1.31
C GLY A 129 5.10 -13.55 -1.31
N LEU A 130 4.84 -12.32 -0.89
CA LEU A 130 5.82 -11.24 -0.95
C LEU A 130 6.56 -11.01 0.38
N ASN A 131 6.01 -11.51 1.48
CA ASN A 131 6.58 -11.36 2.81
C ASN A 131 6.98 -9.91 3.12
N PRO A 132 6.02 -8.97 3.13
CA PRO A 132 6.31 -7.55 3.29
C PRO A 132 6.94 -7.26 4.64
N LYS A 133 7.86 -6.31 4.65
CA LYS A 133 8.72 -6.03 5.79
C LYS A 133 7.97 -5.47 7.00
N TRP A 134 6.94 -4.65 6.76
CA TRP A 134 6.24 -3.93 7.82
C TRP A 134 4.89 -4.51 8.23
N ASN A 135 4.40 -5.52 7.55
CA ASN A 135 3.18 -6.17 8.02
C ASN A 135 3.47 -6.91 9.32
N GLY A 136 2.60 -6.78 10.29
CA GLY A 136 2.74 -7.52 11.53
C GLY A 136 2.78 -9.01 11.28
N ARG A 137 3.68 -9.70 11.95
CA ARG A 137 3.86 -11.14 11.82
C ARG A 137 3.50 -11.85 13.11
N LYS A 138 2.80 -12.94 12.95
CA LYS A 138 2.44 -13.78 14.09
C LYS A 138 3.41 -14.93 14.21
#